data_eb5e8c4452ab599fa1e0948a44cc3b01
#
_entry.id   eb5e8c4452ab599fa1e0948a44cc3b01
#
_cell.length_a   1.000
_cell.length_b   1.000
_cell.length_c   1.000
_cell.angle_alpha   90.00
_cell.angle_beta   90.00
_cell.angle_gamma   90.00
#
_symmetry.space_group_name_H-M   'P 1'
#
loop_
_entity.id
_entity.type
_entity.pdbx_description
1 polymer ?
#
loop_
_entity_poly.entity_id
_entity_poly.type
_entity_poly.pdbx_seq_one_letter_code
_entity_poly.pdbx_strand_id
1 'polypeptide(L)'
;GWDDVSVSEADSFAVAAGDCECTENHIVGSIKLTKKEAKEHPEYMCDGGSMSWDLYIDKQIAFNVGMGTDKVVRELARYEMAWHAEGIKSAYGGTVTLGKDEYVVRPEDCYGYADKNWGSNYTIPWIWLSSNDIVSRISGKRLENTAFVIGGGRPKVGNVEIEGELLGALWLEGTPYEFNFAKAHTLPKTQFRVVEGKNKVTWKI
;
A
#
# COMPACT_ATOMS: atom_id res chain seq x y z
N GLY A 1 -21.92 -7.46 -2.16
CA GLY A 1 -21.59 -6.89 -3.45
C GLY A 1 -21.05 -5.50 -3.32
N TRP A 2 -20.59 -4.94 -4.41
CA TRP A 2 -20.04 -3.56 -4.46
C TRP A 2 -21.11 -2.48 -4.27
N ASP A 3 -22.37 -2.87 -4.26
CA ASP A 3 -23.53 -1.96 -4.17
C ASP A 3 -23.78 -1.44 -2.73
N ASP A 4 -23.14 -2.06 -1.73
CA ASP A 4 -23.31 -1.72 -0.32
C ASP A 4 -22.08 -1.01 0.29
N VAL A 5 -21.37 -0.21 -0.50
CA VAL A 5 -20.21 0.55 -0.02
C VAL A 5 -20.64 1.91 0.48
N SER A 6 -20.24 2.27 1.69
CA SER A 6 -20.42 3.60 2.26
C SER A 6 -19.09 4.20 2.69
N VAL A 7 -18.96 5.52 2.54
CA VAL A 7 -17.76 6.29 2.95
C VAL A 7 -18.24 7.47 3.81
N SER A 8 -17.65 7.61 4.99
CA SER A 8 -17.87 8.76 5.87
C SER A 8 -16.58 9.59 5.97
N GLU A 9 -16.71 10.89 5.71
CA GLU A 9 -15.59 11.85 5.78
C GLU A 9 -15.81 12.95 6.84
N ALA A 10 -16.90 12.87 7.65
CA ALA A 10 -17.32 14.00 8.47
C ALA A 10 -16.30 14.35 9.57
N ASP A 11 -16.04 13.46 10.52
CA ASP A 11 -15.13 13.72 11.64
C ASP A 11 -14.08 12.62 11.84
N SER A 12 -14.26 11.49 11.15
CA SER A 12 -13.34 10.34 11.15
C SER A 12 -13.48 9.57 9.85
N PHE A 13 -12.35 9.14 9.29
CA PHE A 13 -12.37 8.27 8.11
C PHE A 13 -13.00 6.92 8.46
N ALA A 14 -13.99 6.52 7.70
CA ALA A 14 -14.59 5.19 7.75
C ALA A 14 -15.08 4.77 6.37
N VAL A 15 -14.79 3.55 5.99
CA VAL A 15 -15.32 2.89 4.79
C VAL A 15 -15.95 1.58 5.22
N ALA A 16 -17.19 1.37 4.84
CA ALA A 16 -17.89 0.10 5.08
C ALA A 16 -18.31 -0.55 3.75
N ALA A 17 -18.22 -1.86 3.70
CA ALA A 17 -18.65 -2.68 2.58
C ALA A 17 -19.25 -4.00 3.09
N GLY A 18 -20.57 -4.12 3.07
CA GLY A 18 -21.31 -5.22 3.72
C GLY A 18 -20.97 -5.28 5.21
N ASP A 19 -20.51 -6.45 5.69
CA ASP A 19 -20.13 -6.66 7.09
C ASP A 19 -18.69 -6.25 7.41
N CYS A 20 -18.00 -5.54 6.51
CA CYS A 20 -16.63 -5.11 6.67
C CYS A 20 -16.56 -3.60 6.88
N GLU A 21 -15.74 -3.18 7.84
CA GLU A 21 -15.46 -1.78 8.12
C GLU A 21 -13.94 -1.55 8.22
N CYS A 22 -13.51 -0.41 7.69
CA CYS A 22 -12.14 0.08 7.81
C CYS A 22 -12.17 1.53 8.28
N THR A 23 -11.52 1.80 9.39
CA THR A 23 -11.31 3.15 9.92
C THR A 23 -9.81 3.50 9.92
N GLU A 24 -9.46 4.66 10.45
CA GLU A 24 -8.07 5.13 10.54
C GLU A 24 -7.14 4.13 11.27
N ASN A 25 -7.65 3.45 12.29
CA ASN A 25 -6.87 2.58 13.18
C ASN A 25 -7.54 1.26 13.52
N HIS A 26 -8.57 0.86 12.80
CA HIS A 26 -9.30 -0.38 13.05
C HIS A 26 -9.86 -0.96 11.76
N ILE A 27 -9.71 -2.24 11.59
CA ILE A 27 -10.37 -3.01 10.52
C ILE A 27 -11.08 -4.20 11.12
N VAL A 28 -12.36 -4.32 10.81
CA VAL A 28 -13.20 -5.43 11.26
C VAL A 28 -14.01 -5.95 10.09
N GLY A 29 -14.25 -7.23 10.06
CA GLY A 29 -15.11 -7.79 9.02
C GLY A 29 -15.16 -9.28 9.00
N SER A 30 -16.05 -9.78 8.15
CA SER A 30 -16.18 -11.20 7.87
C SER A 30 -16.55 -11.44 6.41
N ILE A 31 -16.04 -12.53 5.88
CA ILE A 31 -16.41 -13.03 4.56
C ILE A 31 -16.71 -14.52 4.65
N LYS A 32 -17.71 -14.93 3.90
CA LYS A 32 -18.06 -16.33 3.76
C LYS A 32 -18.43 -16.61 2.32
N LEU A 33 -17.82 -17.64 1.75
CA LEU A 33 -18.10 -18.11 0.41
C LEU A 33 -18.42 -19.59 0.46
N THR A 34 -19.56 -20.00 -0.07
CA THR A 34 -19.90 -21.40 -0.18
C THR A 34 -19.13 -22.07 -1.32
N LYS A 35 -18.95 -23.39 -1.25
CA LYS A 35 -18.33 -24.15 -2.36
C LYS A 35 -19.10 -24.03 -3.67
N LYS A 36 -20.41 -23.79 -3.60
CA LYS A 36 -21.25 -23.56 -4.79
C LYS A 36 -20.91 -22.22 -5.43
N GLU A 37 -20.92 -21.15 -4.64
CA GLU A 37 -20.56 -19.80 -5.13
C GLU A 37 -19.15 -19.76 -5.68
N ALA A 38 -18.17 -20.40 -4.99
CA ALA A 38 -16.80 -20.50 -5.50
C ALA A 38 -16.71 -21.19 -6.87
N LYS A 39 -17.57 -22.16 -7.14
CA LYS A 39 -17.65 -22.82 -8.47
C LYS A 39 -18.35 -21.97 -9.52
N GLU A 40 -19.34 -21.19 -9.11
CA GLU A 40 -20.07 -20.28 -10.00
C GLU A 40 -19.24 -19.04 -10.36
N HIS A 41 -18.23 -18.71 -9.53
CA HIS A 41 -17.35 -17.55 -9.61
C HIS A 41 -15.86 -17.95 -9.58
N PRO A 42 -15.36 -18.67 -10.60
CA PRO A 42 -13.97 -19.11 -10.65
C PRO A 42 -12.95 -17.95 -10.64
N GLU A 43 -13.38 -16.75 -10.99
CA GLU A 43 -12.58 -15.52 -10.92
C GLU A 43 -12.19 -15.13 -9.49
N TYR A 44 -12.86 -15.67 -8.46
CA TYR A 44 -12.48 -15.47 -7.06
C TYR A 44 -11.26 -16.28 -6.63
N MET A 45 -10.84 -17.24 -7.46
CA MET A 45 -9.65 -18.08 -7.26
C MET A 45 -9.55 -18.72 -5.86
N CYS A 46 -10.67 -19.22 -5.33
CA CYS A 46 -10.76 -19.87 -4.01
C CYS A 46 -11.74 -21.05 -4.00
N ASP A 47 -11.58 -21.93 -3.03
CA ASP A 47 -12.41 -23.14 -2.89
C ASP A 47 -13.67 -22.94 -2.04
N GLY A 48 -13.88 -21.74 -1.57
CA GLY A 48 -14.88 -21.40 -0.56
C GLY A 48 -14.38 -21.63 0.87
N GLY A 49 -14.99 -20.96 1.82
CA GLY A 49 -14.62 -20.95 3.23
C GLY A 49 -15.17 -19.74 3.96
N SER A 50 -14.64 -19.49 5.15
CA SER A 50 -14.97 -18.29 5.92
C SER A 50 -13.72 -17.71 6.55
N MET A 51 -13.68 -16.39 6.65
CA MET A 51 -12.67 -15.63 7.36
C MET A 51 -13.35 -14.47 8.09
N SER A 52 -12.88 -14.18 9.29
CA SER A 52 -13.23 -12.95 9.99
C SER A 52 -11.98 -12.34 10.63
N TRP A 53 -12.00 -11.06 10.84
CA TRP A 53 -10.92 -10.31 11.46
C TRP A 53 -11.47 -9.17 12.31
N ASP A 54 -10.73 -8.87 13.36
CA ASP A 54 -10.92 -7.73 14.23
C ASP A 54 -9.53 -7.25 14.65
N LEU A 55 -9.01 -6.22 13.96
CA LEU A 55 -7.63 -5.80 14.07
C LEU A 55 -7.51 -4.29 14.30
N TYR A 56 -6.82 -3.94 15.36
CA TYR A 56 -6.37 -2.57 15.59
C TYR A 56 -5.04 -2.32 14.89
N ILE A 57 -4.86 -1.09 14.43
CA ILE A 57 -3.70 -0.64 13.66
C ILE A 57 -3.03 0.50 14.42
N ASP A 58 -1.76 0.32 14.77
CA ASP A 58 -0.88 1.38 15.29
C ASP A 58 0.13 1.77 14.20
N LYS A 59 -0.07 2.93 13.58
CA LYS A 59 0.80 3.48 12.53
C LYS A 59 2.04 4.10 13.15
N GLN A 60 3.03 3.29 13.49
CA GLN A 60 4.27 3.68 14.17
C GLN A 60 5.13 4.63 13.34
N ILE A 61 5.17 4.43 12.02
CA ILE A 61 5.79 5.35 11.08
C ILE A 61 4.73 5.74 10.04
N ALA A 62 4.04 6.84 10.33
CA ALA A 62 2.99 7.42 9.50
C ALA A 62 3.57 8.50 8.57
N PHE A 63 4.47 8.12 7.68
CA PHE A 63 5.05 9.05 6.71
C PHE A 63 4.19 9.08 5.45
N ASN A 64 3.56 10.22 5.22
CA ASN A 64 2.61 10.43 4.13
C ASN A 64 3.33 10.68 2.79
N VAL A 65 3.72 9.62 2.12
CA VAL A 65 4.37 9.70 0.81
C VAL A 65 3.37 10.23 -0.22
N GLY A 66 3.80 11.22 -1.00
CA GLY A 66 3.00 11.79 -2.09
C GLY A 66 2.09 12.96 -1.71
N MET A 67 1.84 13.21 -0.43
CA MET A 67 0.98 14.32 0.01
C MET A 67 1.63 15.71 -0.16
N GLY A 68 2.92 15.78 -0.36
CA GLY A 68 3.63 17.05 -0.58
C GLY A 68 3.51 17.61 -2.01
N THR A 69 2.82 16.91 -2.92
CA THR A 69 2.53 17.43 -4.26
C THR A 69 1.43 18.48 -4.17
N ASP A 70 1.65 19.64 -4.76
CA ASP A 70 0.64 20.72 -4.81
C ASP A 70 -0.70 20.18 -5.32
N LYS A 71 -1.78 20.54 -4.64
CA LYS A 71 -3.14 20.13 -5.00
C LYS A 71 -3.47 20.51 -6.46
N VAL A 72 -3.05 21.69 -6.88
CA VAL A 72 -3.25 22.20 -8.25
C VAL A 72 -2.54 21.31 -9.26
N VAL A 73 -1.31 20.87 -8.97
CA VAL A 73 -0.56 19.96 -9.85
C VAL A 73 -1.24 18.60 -9.93
N ARG A 74 -1.75 18.08 -8.82
CA ARG A 74 -2.48 16.81 -8.80
C ARG A 74 -3.78 16.86 -9.60
N GLU A 75 -4.51 17.94 -9.50
CA GLU A 75 -5.78 18.13 -10.22
C GLU A 75 -5.58 18.40 -11.72
N LEU A 76 -4.56 19.17 -12.08
CA LEU A 76 -4.25 19.50 -13.47
C LEU A 76 -3.57 18.35 -14.23
N ALA A 77 -2.72 17.59 -13.56
CA ALA A 77 -1.95 16.54 -14.20
C ALA A 77 -2.79 15.33 -14.66
N ARG A 78 -4.01 15.13 -14.11
CA ARG A 78 -4.93 14.04 -14.48
C ARG A 78 -4.21 12.71 -14.62
N TYR A 79 -3.44 12.32 -13.59
CA TYR A 79 -2.79 11.02 -13.55
C TYR A 79 -3.84 9.91 -13.60
N GLU A 80 -3.56 8.87 -14.40
CA GLU A 80 -4.43 7.68 -14.47
C GLU A 80 -4.51 6.93 -13.15
N MET A 81 -3.45 7.01 -12.34
CA MET A 81 -3.34 6.37 -11.02
C MET A 81 -2.71 7.32 -10.03
N ALA A 82 -3.23 7.32 -8.82
CA ALA A 82 -2.65 7.95 -7.66
C ALA A 82 -2.37 6.90 -6.56
N TRP A 83 -1.35 7.15 -5.77
CA TRP A 83 -0.93 6.30 -4.68
C TRP A 83 -0.49 7.14 -3.48
N HIS A 84 -0.89 6.69 -2.30
CA HIS A 84 -0.56 7.32 -1.04
C HIS A 84 -0.26 6.25 0.00
N ALA A 85 0.94 6.26 0.58
CA ALA A 85 1.29 5.44 1.73
C ALA A 85 0.99 6.23 3.01
N GLU A 86 0.20 5.65 3.89
CA GLU A 86 -0.26 6.28 5.13
C GLU A 86 0.51 5.78 6.35
N GLY A 87 0.88 4.50 6.34
CA GLY A 87 1.60 3.85 7.42
C GLY A 87 2.63 2.89 6.87
N ILE A 88 3.87 3.34 6.74
CA ILE A 88 4.95 2.52 6.18
C ILE A 88 5.51 1.50 7.17
N LYS A 89 5.24 1.68 8.46
CA LYS A 89 5.39 0.68 9.51
C LYS A 89 4.20 0.78 10.45
N SER A 90 3.38 -0.26 10.46
CA SER A 90 2.17 -0.33 11.28
C SER A 90 2.17 -1.64 12.05
N ALA A 91 1.98 -1.58 13.36
CA ALA A 91 1.78 -2.76 14.17
C ALA A 91 0.30 -3.13 14.19
N TYR A 92 0.00 -4.41 14.19
CA TYR A 92 -1.37 -4.92 14.22
C TYR A 92 -1.61 -5.78 15.45
N GLY A 93 -2.75 -5.58 16.10
CA GLY A 93 -3.19 -6.37 17.26
C GLY A 93 -4.65 -6.76 17.13
N GLY A 94 -4.99 -7.94 17.61
CA GLY A 94 -6.38 -8.45 17.59
C GLY A 94 -6.47 -9.92 17.21
N THR A 95 -7.50 -10.28 16.45
CA THR A 95 -7.76 -11.67 16.07
C THR A 95 -8.10 -11.83 14.60
N VAL A 96 -7.70 -12.95 14.04
CA VAL A 96 -8.13 -13.43 12.72
C VAL A 96 -8.62 -14.85 12.86
N THR A 97 -9.84 -15.14 12.36
CA THR A 97 -10.37 -16.49 12.33
C THR A 97 -10.44 -16.99 10.89
N LEU A 98 -9.87 -18.13 10.61
CA LEU A 98 -9.94 -18.79 9.31
C LEU A 98 -10.62 -20.15 9.45
N GLY A 99 -11.86 -20.24 8.99
CA GLY A 99 -12.70 -21.42 9.18
C GLY A 99 -13.01 -21.66 10.66
N LYS A 100 -12.28 -22.58 11.30
CA LYS A 100 -12.43 -22.93 12.73
C LYS A 100 -11.21 -22.51 13.56
N ASP A 101 -10.14 -22.07 12.91
CA ASP A 101 -8.89 -21.79 13.56
C ASP A 101 -8.81 -20.28 13.84
N GLU A 102 -8.55 -19.93 15.09
CA GLU A 102 -8.37 -18.57 15.55
C GLU A 102 -6.88 -18.28 15.76
N TYR A 103 -6.44 -17.13 15.24
CA TYR A 103 -5.08 -16.62 15.32
C TYR A 103 -5.08 -15.32 16.10
N VAL A 104 -4.30 -15.26 17.16
CA VAL A 104 -4.05 -14.03 17.91
C VAL A 104 -2.93 -13.26 17.23
N VAL A 105 -3.24 -12.05 16.78
CA VAL A 105 -2.28 -11.11 16.18
C VAL A 105 -1.72 -10.23 17.29
N ARG A 106 -0.40 -10.25 17.47
CA ARG A 106 0.31 -9.49 18.51
C ARG A 106 1.11 -8.37 17.90
N PRO A 107 0.94 -7.13 18.38
CA PRO A 107 1.61 -5.97 17.77
C PRO A 107 3.15 -6.02 17.83
N GLU A 108 3.72 -6.75 18.78
CA GLU A 108 5.16 -6.98 18.88
C GLU A 108 5.73 -7.90 17.81
N ASP A 109 4.90 -8.77 17.23
CA ASP A 109 5.29 -9.77 16.26
C ASP A 109 4.73 -9.51 14.84
N CYS A 110 3.73 -8.64 14.73
CA CYS A 110 2.97 -8.45 13.51
C CYS A 110 3.06 -7.01 13.00
N TYR A 111 3.87 -6.82 11.99
CA TYR A 111 3.99 -5.54 11.30
C TYR A 111 3.34 -5.59 9.93
N GLY A 112 2.72 -4.50 9.57
CA GLY A 112 2.08 -4.32 8.30
C GLY A 112 2.41 -2.97 7.67
N TYR A 113 1.66 -2.71 6.63
CA TYR A 113 1.77 -1.55 5.79
C TYR A 113 0.36 -1.10 5.41
N ALA A 114 0.13 0.20 5.42
CA ALA A 114 -1.14 0.78 5.05
C ALA A 114 -0.96 1.77 3.91
N ASP A 115 -1.63 1.55 2.80
CA ASP A 115 -1.66 2.46 1.66
C ASP A 115 -3.04 2.53 1.00
N LYS A 116 -3.13 3.42 0.03
CA LYS A 116 -4.31 3.60 -0.79
C LYS A 116 -3.93 3.92 -2.22
N ASN A 117 -4.57 3.23 -3.13
CA ASN A 117 -4.48 3.45 -4.56
C ASN A 117 -5.84 3.86 -5.12
N TRP A 118 -5.87 4.82 -6.04
CA TRP A 118 -7.09 5.22 -6.75
C TRP A 118 -6.76 5.76 -8.14
N GLY A 119 -7.73 5.69 -9.04
CA GLY A 119 -7.59 6.15 -10.42
C GLY A 119 -8.43 5.32 -11.39
N SER A 120 -8.24 5.57 -12.67
CA SER A 120 -8.96 4.91 -13.76
C SER A 120 -8.20 3.72 -14.33
N ASN A 121 -6.89 3.65 -14.14
CA ASN A 121 -6.03 2.61 -14.70
C ASN A 121 -4.75 2.46 -13.88
N TYR A 122 -4.02 1.36 -14.07
CA TYR A 122 -2.71 1.14 -13.48
C TYR A 122 -1.60 1.58 -14.43
N THR A 123 -0.54 2.15 -13.85
CA THR A 123 0.70 2.45 -14.59
C THR A 123 1.40 1.15 -14.99
N ILE A 124 1.82 1.03 -16.26
CA ILE A 124 2.52 -0.14 -16.80
C ILE A 124 3.79 0.33 -17.54
N PRO A 125 4.97 -0.23 -17.28
CA PRO A 125 5.30 -1.11 -16.17
C PRO A 125 5.29 -0.39 -14.82
N TRP A 126 5.13 -1.14 -13.72
CA TRP A 126 5.20 -0.59 -12.38
C TRP A 126 6.21 -1.36 -11.52
N ILE A 127 6.73 -0.68 -10.52
CA ILE A 127 7.54 -1.25 -9.45
C ILE A 127 6.97 -0.84 -8.11
N TRP A 128 7.01 -1.75 -7.14
CA TRP A 128 6.73 -1.45 -5.75
C TRP A 128 7.67 -2.26 -4.87
N LEU A 129 8.35 -1.58 -3.95
CA LEU A 129 9.26 -2.17 -2.98
C LEU A 129 8.96 -1.57 -1.62
N SER A 130 8.86 -2.40 -0.59
CA SER A 130 8.76 -1.94 0.79
C SER A 130 9.48 -2.87 1.76
N SER A 131 9.90 -2.33 2.87
CA SER A 131 10.33 -3.09 4.04
C SER A 131 10.18 -2.27 5.30
N ASN A 132 9.69 -2.91 6.35
CA ASN A 132 9.60 -2.37 7.70
C ASN A 132 10.29 -3.26 8.74
N ASP A 133 11.04 -4.25 8.28
CA ASP A 133 11.95 -5.07 9.08
C ASP A 133 13.34 -5.04 8.45
N ILE A 134 14.16 -4.11 8.92
CA ILE A 134 15.45 -3.79 8.32
C ILE A 134 16.58 -4.09 9.30
N VAL A 135 17.58 -4.79 8.81
CA VAL A 135 18.82 -5.11 9.55
C VAL A 135 20.01 -4.39 8.91
N SER A 136 20.75 -3.66 9.72
CA SER A 136 22.00 -3.03 9.28
C SER A 136 23.07 -4.07 8.96
N ARG A 137 23.57 -4.08 7.74
CA ARG A 137 24.68 -4.95 7.35
C ARG A 137 26.02 -4.56 8.00
N ILE A 138 26.13 -3.34 8.49
CA ILE A 138 27.36 -2.84 9.14
C ILE A 138 27.40 -3.28 10.59
N SER A 139 26.31 -3.10 11.33
CA SER A 139 26.25 -3.40 12.76
C SER A 139 25.65 -4.76 13.09
N GLY A 140 24.95 -5.40 12.14
CA GLY A 140 24.17 -6.61 12.36
C GLY A 140 22.89 -6.39 13.19
N LYS A 141 22.58 -5.16 13.55
CA LYS A 141 21.43 -4.83 14.41
C LYS A 141 20.19 -4.55 13.57
N ARG A 142 19.04 -4.95 14.11
CA ARG A 142 17.74 -4.50 13.61
C ARG A 142 17.59 -3.00 13.86
N LEU A 143 17.06 -2.29 12.86
CA LEU A 143 16.81 -0.85 12.91
C LEU A 143 15.32 -0.66 13.22
N GLU A 144 15.01 -0.49 14.51
CA GLU A 144 13.62 -0.52 14.99
C GLU A 144 12.77 0.63 14.45
N ASN A 145 13.35 1.82 14.32
CA ASN A 145 12.67 3.01 13.84
C ASN A 145 13.03 3.29 12.37
N THR A 146 12.92 2.24 11.53
CA THR A 146 13.32 2.32 10.13
C THR A 146 12.31 1.57 9.25
N ALA A 147 11.90 2.21 8.17
CA ALA A 147 11.07 1.61 7.14
C ALA A 147 11.30 2.31 5.80
N PHE A 148 11.07 1.63 4.70
CA PHE A 148 11.04 2.28 3.40
C PHE A 148 9.91 1.76 2.52
N VAL A 149 9.50 2.60 1.60
CA VAL A 149 8.58 2.27 0.52
C VAL A 149 8.94 3.07 -0.72
N ILE A 150 8.95 2.41 -1.86
CA ILE A 150 9.15 3.02 -3.17
C ILE A 150 8.13 2.42 -4.12
N GLY A 151 7.36 3.26 -4.79
CA GLY A 151 6.46 2.88 -5.87
C GLY A 151 6.71 3.74 -7.09
N GLY A 152 6.38 3.23 -8.26
CA GLY A 152 6.51 4.00 -9.47
C GLY A 152 6.23 3.21 -10.73
N GLY A 153 6.33 3.92 -11.85
CA GLY A 153 6.03 3.36 -13.15
C GLY A 153 6.26 4.39 -14.24
N ARG A 154 5.59 4.22 -15.37
CA ARG A 154 5.51 5.22 -16.44
C ARG A 154 4.11 5.84 -16.43
N PRO A 155 3.88 6.87 -15.59
CA PRO A 155 2.59 7.49 -15.50
C PRO A 155 2.23 8.20 -16.81
N LYS A 156 0.94 8.23 -17.13
CA LYS A 156 0.43 9.02 -18.23
C LYS A 156 -0.23 10.29 -17.71
N VAL A 157 0.05 11.39 -18.39
CA VAL A 157 -0.64 12.67 -18.22
C VAL A 157 -1.39 12.95 -19.51
N GLY A 158 -2.69 12.74 -19.49
CA GLY A 158 -3.48 12.70 -20.71
C GLY A 158 -3.05 11.53 -21.61
N ASN A 159 -2.58 11.84 -22.83
CA ASN A 159 -2.08 10.85 -23.79
C ASN A 159 -0.55 10.74 -23.83
N VAL A 160 0.15 11.45 -22.95
CA VAL A 160 1.62 11.49 -22.95
C VAL A 160 2.13 10.58 -21.82
N GLU A 161 2.90 9.57 -22.20
CA GLU A 161 3.63 8.71 -21.26
C GLU A 161 4.89 9.46 -20.80
N ILE A 162 5.06 9.55 -19.49
CA ILE A 162 6.26 10.12 -18.87
C ILE A 162 7.25 8.97 -18.62
N GLU A 163 8.54 9.24 -18.75
CA GLU A 163 9.58 8.28 -18.42
C GLU A 163 9.51 7.82 -16.95
N GLY A 164 10.12 6.68 -16.63
CA GLY A 164 10.00 6.01 -15.35
C GLY A 164 10.26 6.92 -14.15
N GLU A 165 9.22 7.17 -13.38
CA GLU A 165 9.22 8.07 -12.24
C GLU A 165 8.92 7.31 -10.95
N LEU A 166 9.62 7.67 -9.88
CA LEU A 166 9.49 7.07 -8.57
C LEU A 166 8.93 8.06 -7.55
N LEU A 167 8.12 7.51 -6.68
CA LEU A 167 7.64 8.15 -5.47
C LEU A 167 7.96 7.23 -4.28
N GLY A 168 8.60 7.74 -3.25
CA GLY A 168 8.96 6.90 -2.12
C GLY A 168 9.47 7.67 -0.92
N ALA A 169 9.68 6.93 0.15
CA ALA A 169 10.27 7.42 1.38
C ALA A 169 11.18 6.37 2.03
N LEU A 170 12.23 6.84 2.63
CA LEU A 170 13.02 6.12 3.61
C LEU A 170 12.92 6.86 4.94
N TRP A 171 12.39 6.19 5.96
CA TRP A 171 12.48 6.63 7.33
C TRP A 171 13.63 5.88 7.99
N LEU A 172 14.73 6.57 8.27
CA LEU A 172 15.95 5.96 8.81
C LEU A 172 16.20 6.48 10.21
N GLU A 173 15.99 5.62 11.21
CA GLU A 173 16.21 5.92 12.64
C GLU A 173 15.64 7.29 13.06
N GLY A 174 14.40 7.57 12.65
CA GLY A 174 13.69 8.81 12.96
C GLY A 174 13.91 9.96 11.97
N THR A 175 14.77 9.79 10.96
CA THR A 175 15.02 10.82 9.95
C THR A 175 14.30 10.49 8.65
N PRO A 176 13.37 11.35 8.19
CA PRO A 176 12.65 11.14 6.94
C PRO A 176 13.47 11.57 5.71
N TYR A 177 13.47 10.73 4.70
CA TYR A 177 13.97 11.02 3.36
C TYR A 177 12.84 10.75 2.36
N GLU A 178 12.39 11.79 1.67
CA GLU A 178 11.36 11.66 0.63
C GLU A 178 12.00 11.75 -0.75
N PHE A 179 11.56 10.85 -1.63
CA PHE A 179 11.87 10.84 -3.07
C PHE A 179 10.55 11.04 -3.81
N ASN A 180 10.39 12.19 -4.44
CA ASN A 180 9.14 12.56 -5.09
C ASN A 180 9.46 13.25 -6.42
N PHE A 181 9.08 12.63 -7.52
CA PHE A 181 9.31 13.15 -8.87
C PHE A 181 8.63 14.50 -9.13
N ALA A 182 7.60 14.84 -8.37
CA ALA A 182 6.94 16.14 -8.45
C ALA A 182 7.72 17.27 -7.74
N LYS A 183 8.81 16.94 -7.03
CA LYS A 183 9.68 17.91 -6.35
C LYS A 183 10.99 18.07 -7.12
N ALA A 184 11.27 19.26 -7.63
CA ALA A 184 12.43 19.54 -8.49
C ALA A 184 13.79 19.10 -7.91
N HIS A 185 13.98 19.21 -6.59
CA HIS A 185 15.24 18.84 -5.93
C HIS A 185 15.47 17.33 -5.81
N THR A 186 14.45 16.52 -5.95
CA THR A 186 14.53 15.04 -5.92
C THR A 186 14.27 14.40 -7.28
N LEU A 187 13.72 15.12 -8.24
CA LEU A 187 13.41 14.63 -9.59
C LEU A 187 14.57 13.85 -10.24
N PRO A 188 15.82 14.31 -10.25
CA PRO A 188 16.92 13.56 -10.87
C PRO A 188 17.28 12.26 -10.16
N LYS A 189 16.75 12.04 -8.93
CA LYS A 189 17.03 10.88 -8.08
C LYS A 189 15.88 9.89 -8.05
N THR A 190 14.80 10.17 -8.79
CA THR A 190 13.58 9.39 -8.80
C THR A 190 13.34 8.66 -10.11
N GLN A 191 14.30 8.70 -11.02
CA GLN A 191 14.21 8.05 -12.32
C GLN A 191 14.68 6.60 -12.23
N PHE A 192 14.05 5.76 -13.02
CA PHE A 192 14.46 4.37 -13.15
C PHE A 192 14.45 3.91 -14.61
N ARG A 193 15.18 2.84 -14.87
CA ARG A 193 15.22 2.18 -16.17
C ARG A 193 14.97 0.69 -16.04
N VAL A 194 14.09 0.18 -16.90
CA VAL A 194 13.87 -1.25 -17.06
C VAL A 194 14.69 -1.77 -18.22
N VAL A 195 15.44 -2.83 -18.00
CA VAL A 195 16.19 -3.54 -19.04
C VAL A 195 15.68 -4.98 -19.09
N GLU A 196 15.02 -5.33 -20.19
CA GLU A 196 14.50 -6.66 -20.41
C GLU A 196 15.54 -7.52 -21.15
N GLY A 197 15.79 -8.71 -20.63
CA GLY A 197 16.60 -9.74 -21.26
C GLY A 197 15.77 -11.02 -21.45
N LYS A 198 16.31 -11.98 -22.18
CA LYS A 198 15.60 -13.22 -22.54
C LYS A 198 14.97 -13.96 -21.34
N ASN A 199 15.67 -13.98 -20.19
CA ASN A 199 15.24 -14.69 -18.96
C ASN A 199 15.37 -13.83 -17.72
N LYS A 200 15.50 -12.50 -17.86
CA LYS A 200 15.76 -11.60 -16.75
C LYS A 200 15.26 -10.20 -17.06
N VAL A 201 14.56 -9.63 -16.11
CA VAL A 201 14.23 -8.20 -16.08
C VAL A 201 15.11 -7.54 -15.02
N THR A 202 15.75 -6.43 -15.37
CA THR A 202 16.61 -5.67 -14.45
C THR A 202 16.06 -4.26 -14.30
N TRP A 203 15.78 -3.90 -13.08
CA TRP A 203 15.42 -2.53 -12.70
C TRP A 203 16.69 -1.82 -12.22
N LYS A 204 16.96 -0.65 -12.76
CA LYS A 204 18.03 0.25 -12.31
C LYS A 204 17.35 1.49 -11.74
N ILE A 205 17.46 1.65 -10.46
CA ILE A 205 16.88 2.73 -9.67
C ILE A 205 18.01 3.63 -9.22
#